data_99166f7260d9edfe6c0557f33b2cba7a
#
_entry.id   99166f7260d9edfe6c0557f33b2cba7a
#
_cell.length_a   1.000
_cell.length_b   1.000
_cell.length_c   1.000
_cell.angle_alpha   90.00
_cell.angle_beta   90.00
_cell.angle_gamma   90.00
#
_symmetry.space_group_name_H-M   'P 1'
#
loop_
_entity.id
_entity.type
_entity.pdbx_description
1 polymer ?
#
loop_
_entity_poly.entity_id
_entity_poly.type
_entity_poly.pdbx_seq_one_letter_code
_entity_poly.pdbx_strand_id
1 'polypeptide(L)'
;MQLGAFSVSLSVKDLAASRAFYEALGFSVTGGDPAQNWLVLRSNGTVIGLFQGMFEGNLLTFNPGWDQYRQELGQFQDVRELQDALDAQGIALTTRTDPDGQGTGYLQLADPDGNVILIDQHVERPKAR
;
A
#
# COMPACT_ATOMS: atom_id res chain seq x y z
N MET A 1 -14.56 8.67 -1.30
CA MET A 1 -13.78 7.59 -0.67
C MET A 1 -12.32 8.04 -0.59
N GLN A 2 -11.71 7.93 0.58
CA GLN A 2 -10.32 8.35 0.79
C GLN A 2 -9.46 7.10 1.04
N LEU A 3 -8.56 6.81 0.10
CA LEU A 3 -7.76 5.59 0.14
C LEU A 3 -6.43 5.75 0.90
N GLY A 4 -6.06 6.97 1.25
CA GLY A 4 -4.81 7.25 1.96
C GLY A 4 -3.61 7.42 1.04
N ALA A 5 -2.42 7.25 1.60
CA ALA A 5 -1.15 7.38 0.88
C ALA A 5 -1.07 6.38 -0.28
N PHE A 6 -0.41 6.79 -1.36
CA PHE A 6 -0.27 5.96 -2.56
C PHE A 6 1.19 5.62 -2.83
N SER A 7 1.42 4.37 -3.21
CA SER A 7 2.72 3.93 -3.74
C SER A 7 2.48 2.87 -4.81
N VAL A 8 3.46 2.74 -5.70
CA VAL A 8 3.51 1.60 -6.63
C VAL A 8 4.46 0.57 -6.05
N SER A 9 3.98 -0.66 -5.88
CA SER A 9 4.80 -1.76 -5.38
C SER A 9 5.28 -2.57 -6.57
N LEU A 10 6.60 -2.54 -6.80
CA LEU A 10 7.23 -3.18 -7.96
C LEU A 10 7.81 -4.54 -7.56
N SER A 11 7.47 -5.56 -8.34
CA SER A 11 8.13 -6.86 -8.25
C SER A 11 9.45 -6.77 -9.00
N VAL A 12 10.57 -6.97 -8.31
CA VAL A 12 11.90 -6.81 -8.90
C VAL A 12 12.67 -8.13 -8.84
N LYS A 13 13.60 -8.32 -9.78
CA LYS A 13 14.42 -9.53 -9.85
C LYS A 13 15.71 -9.39 -9.04
N ASP A 14 16.22 -8.17 -8.92
CA ASP A 14 17.46 -7.86 -8.20
C ASP A 14 17.27 -6.57 -7.43
N LEU A 15 17.05 -6.69 -6.14
CA LEU A 15 16.74 -5.56 -5.27
C LEU A 15 17.84 -4.51 -5.28
N ALA A 16 19.11 -4.94 -5.22
CA ALA A 16 20.25 -4.01 -5.19
C ALA A 16 20.36 -3.23 -6.49
N ALA A 17 20.18 -3.89 -7.64
CA ALA A 17 20.22 -3.24 -8.93
C ALA A 17 19.07 -2.24 -9.10
N SER A 18 17.86 -2.60 -8.67
CA SER A 18 16.70 -1.71 -8.73
C SER A 18 16.88 -0.51 -7.81
N ARG A 19 17.39 -0.73 -6.60
CA ARG A 19 17.72 0.36 -5.67
C ARG A 19 18.67 1.36 -6.30
N ALA A 20 19.79 0.89 -6.87
CA ALA A 20 20.77 1.76 -7.50
C ALA A 20 20.16 2.57 -8.64
N PHE A 21 19.31 1.93 -9.45
CA PHE A 21 18.63 2.59 -10.56
C PHE A 21 17.76 3.75 -10.07
N TYR A 22 16.90 3.50 -9.09
CA TYR A 22 16.00 4.53 -8.58
C TYR A 22 16.72 5.60 -7.76
N GLU A 23 17.80 5.25 -7.04
CA GLU A 23 18.64 6.24 -6.38
C GLU A 23 19.27 7.20 -7.40
N ALA A 24 19.63 6.71 -8.58
CA ALA A 24 20.14 7.55 -9.66
C ALA A 24 19.09 8.54 -10.18
N LEU A 25 17.81 8.24 -10.03
CA LEU A 25 16.71 9.16 -10.38
C LEU A 25 16.37 10.15 -9.26
N GLY A 26 17.03 10.05 -8.11
CA GLY A 26 16.81 10.96 -6.98
C GLY A 26 15.99 10.39 -5.84
N PHE A 27 15.64 9.10 -5.89
CA PHE A 27 14.94 8.46 -4.78
C PHE A 27 15.89 8.15 -3.63
N SER A 28 15.37 8.15 -2.42
CA SER A 28 16.12 7.77 -1.21
C SER A 28 15.35 6.68 -0.47
N VAL A 29 16.08 5.75 0.12
CA VAL A 29 15.47 4.69 0.93
C VAL A 29 14.87 5.29 2.19
N THR A 30 13.59 5.05 2.44
CA THR A 30 12.87 5.53 3.61
C THR A 30 12.34 4.40 4.50
N GLY A 31 12.40 3.16 4.04
CA GLY A 31 11.92 2.04 4.82
C GLY A 31 12.29 0.71 4.20
N GLY A 32 11.88 -0.35 4.85
CA GLY A 32 12.14 -1.70 4.42
C GLY A 32 13.39 -2.31 5.04
N ASP A 33 13.66 -3.54 4.65
CA ASP A 33 14.81 -4.30 5.11
C ASP A 33 15.36 -5.13 3.95
N PRO A 34 16.56 -4.78 3.43
CA PRO A 34 17.15 -5.53 2.31
C PRO A 34 17.39 -7.00 2.64
N ALA A 35 17.63 -7.34 3.91
CA ALA A 35 17.79 -8.72 4.34
C ALA A 35 16.49 -9.52 4.20
N GLN A 36 15.35 -8.84 4.18
CA GLN A 36 14.03 -9.44 3.96
C GLN A 36 13.53 -9.21 2.53
N ASN A 37 14.40 -8.73 1.63
CA ASN A 37 14.14 -8.60 0.19
C ASN A 37 13.11 -7.52 -0.17
N TRP A 38 13.02 -6.45 0.61
CA TRP A 38 12.15 -5.33 0.25
C TRP A 38 12.67 -3.98 0.73
N LEU A 39 12.34 -2.93 -0.01
CA LEU A 39 12.69 -1.54 0.31
C LEU A 39 11.54 -0.62 -0.08
N VAL A 40 11.43 0.49 0.62
CA VAL A 40 10.57 1.61 0.22
C VAL A 40 11.47 2.81 -0.06
N LEU A 41 11.24 3.45 -1.20
CA LEU A 41 11.99 4.60 -1.65
C LEU A 41 11.04 5.78 -1.90
N ARG A 42 11.55 6.98 -1.69
CA ARG A 42 10.76 8.19 -1.90
C ARG A 42 11.57 9.28 -2.58
N SER A 43 10.89 10.04 -3.44
CA SER A 43 11.37 11.30 -4.01
C SER A 43 10.24 12.30 -3.85
N ASN A 44 10.37 13.26 -2.93
CA ASN A 44 9.28 14.17 -2.54
C ASN A 44 8.04 13.35 -2.14
N GLY A 45 6.89 13.62 -2.74
CA GLY A 45 5.66 12.88 -2.47
C GLY A 45 5.50 11.58 -3.25
N THR A 46 6.46 11.24 -4.10
CA THR A 46 6.41 10.01 -4.90
C THR A 46 7.04 8.86 -4.14
N VAL A 47 6.28 7.79 -3.94
CA VAL A 47 6.71 6.62 -3.18
C VAL A 47 6.63 5.37 -4.04
N ILE A 48 7.69 4.58 -4.03
CA ILE A 48 7.72 3.27 -4.67
C ILE A 48 8.21 2.23 -3.66
N GLY A 49 7.67 1.02 -3.76
CA GLY A 49 8.18 -0.13 -3.01
C GLY A 49 8.87 -1.09 -3.97
N LEU A 50 9.98 -1.68 -3.55
CA LEU A 50 10.71 -2.68 -4.30
C LEU A 50 10.64 -4.00 -3.52
N PHE A 51 10.14 -5.05 -4.15
CA PHE A 51 9.92 -6.34 -3.49
C PHE A 51 10.49 -7.45 -4.37
N GLN A 52 11.43 -8.20 -3.83
CA GLN A 52 12.07 -9.31 -4.55
C GLN A 52 11.50 -10.64 -4.09
N GLY A 53 10.88 -11.39 -5.02
CA GLY A 53 10.41 -12.74 -4.76
C GLY A 53 9.17 -12.83 -3.86
N MET A 54 8.41 -11.76 -3.66
CA MET A 54 7.25 -11.75 -2.76
C MET A 54 5.92 -11.89 -3.48
N PHE A 55 5.83 -11.44 -4.72
CA PHE A 55 4.62 -11.53 -5.54
C PHE A 55 4.99 -11.38 -7.01
N GLU A 56 4.06 -11.74 -7.89
CA GLU A 56 4.21 -11.55 -9.33
C GLU A 56 3.41 -10.33 -9.77
N GLY A 57 3.98 -9.56 -10.73
CA GLY A 57 3.35 -8.34 -11.22
C GLY A 57 3.50 -7.18 -10.24
N ASN A 58 3.01 -6.02 -10.65
CA ASN A 58 3.10 -4.82 -9.83
C ASN A 58 1.77 -4.54 -9.17
N LEU A 59 1.80 -3.84 -8.02
CA LEU A 59 0.61 -3.50 -7.27
C LEU A 59 0.47 -1.99 -7.17
N LEU A 60 -0.77 -1.49 -7.30
CA LEU A 60 -1.12 -0.13 -6.90
C LEU A 60 -1.50 -0.20 -5.44
N THR A 61 -0.73 0.42 -4.57
CA THR A 61 -0.89 0.28 -3.12
C THR A 61 -1.38 1.57 -2.50
N PHE A 62 -2.43 1.45 -1.67
CA PHE A 62 -2.96 2.56 -0.89
C PHE A 62 -2.87 2.23 0.59
N ASN A 63 -2.54 3.22 1.42
CA ASN A 63 -2.37 3.03 2.86
C ASN A 63 -3.30 3.96 3.64
N PRO A 64 -4.52 3.51 3.96
CA PRO A 64 -5.43 4.30 4.79
C PRO A 64 -4.79 4.64 6.14
N GLY A 65 -4.97 5.87 6.57
CA GLY A 65 -4.42 6.35 7.84
C GLY A 65 -3.09 7.05 7.72
N TRP A 66 -2.47 7.04 6.55
CA TRP A 66 -1.22 7.76 6.28
C TRP A 66 -1.42 8.83 5.23
N ASP A 67 -0.68 9.93 5.37
CA ASP A 67 -0.47 10.86 4.27
C ASP A 67 0.71 10.39 3.40
N GLN A 68 1.01 11.14 2.34
CA GLN A 68 2.03 10.75 1.36
C GLN A 68 3.45 10.75 1.94
N TYR A 69 3.65 11.36 3.10
CA TYR A 69 4.91 11.39 3.83
C TYR A 69 4.95 10.42 5.01
N ARG A 70 3.98 9.48 5.05
CA ARG A 70 3.86 8.40 6.04
C ARG A 70 3.57 8.92 7.45
N GLN A 71 2.97 10.09 7.54
CA GLN A 71 2.52 10.62 8.81
C GLN A 71 1.11 10.12 9.10
N GLU A 72 0.87 9.74 10.34
CA GLU A 72 -0.43 9.23 10.74
C GLU A 72 -1.48 10.34 10.75
N LEU A 73 -2.63 10.04 10.15
CA LEU A 73 -3.78 10.94 10.15
C LEU A 73 -4.63 10.62 11.38
N GLY A 74 -5.09 11.68 12.09
CA GLY A 74 -5.96 11.50 13.25
C GLY A 74 -7.34 10.98 12.87
N GLN A 75 -7.81 11.33 11.67
CA GLN A 75 -9.10 10.90 11.13
C GLN A 75 -8.89 10.40 9.71
N PHE A 76 -9.44 9.23 9.40
CA PHE A 76 -9.36 8.63 8.07
C PHE A 76 -10.44 7.55 7.93
N GLN A 77 -10.70 7.12 6.70
CA GLN A 77 -11.58 5.98 6.48
C GLN A 77 -10.82 4.69 6.75
N ASP A 78 -11.29 3.94 7.74
CA ASP A 78 -10.72 2.63 8.08
C ASP A 78 -10.91 1.64 6.94
N VAL A 79 -9.99 0.69 6.79
CA VAL A 79 -10.04 -0.29 5.70
C VAL A 79 -11.36 -1.08 5.69
N ARG A 80 -11.97 -1.30 6.86
CA ARG A 80 -13.26 -1.99 6.95
C ARG A 80 -14.41 -1.14 6.46
N GLU A 81 -14.34 0.18 6.67
CA GLU A 81 -15.32 1.11 6.08
C GLU A 81 -15.16 1.18 4.55
N LEU A 82 -13.92 1.14 4.07
CA LEU A 82 -13.66 1.09 2.63
C LEU A 82 -14.19 -0.20 2.02
N GLN A 83 -14.02 -1.32 2.72
CA GLN A 83 -14.58 -2.60 2.28
C GLN A 83 -16.10 -2.53 2.14
N ASP A 84 -16.79 -1.98 3.14
CA ASP A 84 -18.24 -1.81 3.08
C ASP A 84 -18.66 -0.90 1.92
N ALA A 85 -17.92 0.18 1.69
CA ALA A 85 -18.22 1.11 0.60
C ALA A 85 -18.03 0.44 -0.77
N LEU A 86 -16.99 -0.39 -0.92
CA LEU A 86 -16.74 -1.14 -2.15
C LEU A 86 -17.84 -2.20 -2.38
N ASP A 87 -18.24 -2.89 -1.33
CA ASP A 87 -19.35 -3.84 -1.40
C ASP A 87 -20.65 -3.14 -1.86
N ALA A 88 -20.92 -1.95 -1.31
CA ALA A 88 -22.10 -1.18 -1.68
C ALA A 88 -22.09 -0.74 -3.15
N GLN A 89 -20.92 -0.59 -3.74
CA GLN A 89 -20.75 -0.27 -5.16
C GLN A 89 -20.82 -1.52 -6.05
N GLY A 90 -20.91 -2.71 -5.48
CA GLY A 90 -20.93 -3.96 -6.24
C GLY A 90 -19.56 -4.37 -6.77
N ILE A 91 -18.48 -3.84 -6.19
CA ILE A 91 -17.12 -4.17 -6.61
C ILE A 91 -16.67 -5.46 -5.92
N ALA A 92 -16.23 -6.44 -6.72
CA ALA A 92 -15.76 -7.72 -6.19
C ALA A 92 -14.35 -7.56 -5.60
N LEU A 93 -14.15 -8.13 -4.42
CA LEU A 93 -12.84 -8.14 -3.75
C LEU A 93 -12.23 -9.53 -3.88
N THR A 94 -10.92 -9.59 -4.17
CA THR A 94 -10.19 -10.86 -4.26
C THR A 94 -9.67 -11.31 -2.90
N THR A 95 -9.42 -10.35 -2.00
CA THR A 95 -9.05 -10.60 -0.60
C THR A 95 -9.83 -9.62 0.27
N ARG A 96 -10.35 -10.12 1.39
CA ARG A 96 -11.20 -9.34 2.29
C ARG A 96 -10.54 -9.23 3.66
N THR A 97 -10.76 -8.09 4.33
CA THR A 97 -10.32 -7.90 5.71
C THR A 97 -11.42 -8.36 6.68
N ASP A 98 -11.04 -8.70 7.91
CA ASP A 98 -11.98 -9.04 8.97
C ASP A 98 -12.79 -7.78 9.35
N PRO A 99 -14.12 -7.79 9.17
CA PRO A 99 -14.93 -6.61 9.46
C PRO A 99 -14.95 -6.23 10.94
N ASP A 100 -14.65 -7.16 11.83
CA ASP A 100 -14.64 -6.93 13.28
C ASP A 100 -13.26 -6.57 13.82
N GLY A 101 -12.23 -6.56 12.98
CA GLY A 101 -10.87 -6.21 13.38
C GLY A 101 -10.73 -4.76 13.80
N GLN A 102 -9.82 -4.48 14.72
CA GLN A 102 -9.57 -3.13 15.23
C GLN A 102 -8.19 -2.59 14.83
N GLY A 103 -7.27 -3.46 14.51
CA GLY A 103 -5.91 -3.12 14.16
C GLY A 103 -5.69 -2.95 12.67
N THR A 104 -4.48 -3.29 12.24
CA THR A 104 -4.11 -3.30 10.82
C THR A 104 -4.98 -4.27 10.04
N GLY A 105 -5.06 -4.07 8.75
CA GLY A 105 -5.81 -4.96 7.87
C GLY A 105 -5.62 -4.58 6.42
N TYR A 106 -5.92 -5.49 5.52
CA TYR A 106 -5.79 -5.21 4.09
C TYR A 106 -6.88 -5.92 3.30
N LEU A 107 -7.11 -5.39 2.11
CA LEU A 107 -7.98 -6.01 1.12
C LEU A 107 -7.34 -5.87 -0.25
N GLN A 108 -7.76 -6.70 -1.19
CA GLN A 108 -7.29 -6.64 -2.57
C GLN A 108 -8.45 -6.71 -3.55
N LEU A 109 -8.29 -6.05 -4.67
CA LEU A 109 -9.20 -6.09 -5.80
C LEU A 109 -8.39 -5.89 -7.07
N ALA A 110 -9.05 -6.07 -8.22
CA ALA A 110 -8.42 -5.82 -9.50
C ALA A 110 -9.31 -4.87 -10.31
N ASP A 111 -8.67 -4.00 -11.11
CA ASP A 111 -9.42 -3.17 -12.05
C ASP A 111 -9.90 -4.01 -13.25
N PRO A 112 -10.68 -3.43 -14.20
CA PRO A 112 -11.21 -4.20 -15.33
C PRO A 112 -10.15 -4.86 -16.21
N ASP A 113 -8.92 -4.35 -16.21
CA ASP A 113 -7.82 -4.89 -17.01
C ASP A 113 -6.91 -5.83 -16.22
N GLY A 114 -7.26 -6.11 -14.97
CA GLY A 114 -6.49 -7.04 -14.14
C GLY A 114 -5.36 -6.40 -13.35
N ASN A 115 -5.27 -5.07 -13.30
CA ASN A 115 -4.29 -4.40 -12.46
C ASN A 115 -4.68 -4.57 -10.98
N VAL A 116 -3.77 -5.12 -10.19
CA VAL A 116 -4.05 -5.43 -8.79
C VAL A 116 -3.90 -4.18 -7.93
N ILE A 117 -4.90 -3.96 -7.09
CA ILE A 117 -4.94 -2.86 -6.13
C ILE A 117 -4.92 -3.47 -4.74
N LEU A 118 -3.96 -3.04 -3.93
CA LEU A 118 -3.84 -3.43 -2.52
C LEU A 118 -4.18 -2.22 -1.67
N ILE A 119 -5.15 -2.37 -0.79
CA ILE A 119 -5.47 -1.36 0.23
C ILE A 119 -5.02 -1.95 1.56
N ASP A 120 -3.92 -1.41 2.10
CA ASP A 120 -3.17 -2.01 3.21
C ASP A 120 -2.99 -0.98 4.31
N GLN A 121 -3.79 -1.13 5.38
CA GLN A 121 -3.76 -0.23 6.52
C GLN A 121 -2.76 -0.71 7.55
N HIS A 122 -1.76 0.11 7.81
CA HIS A 122 -0.68 -0.19 8.76
C HIS A 122 -0.88 0.44 10.13
N VAL A 123 -1.96 1.19 10.31
CA VAL A 123 -2.28 1.86 11.56
C VAL A 123 -3.58 1.29 12.13
N GLU A 124 -3.79 1.51 13.42
CA GLU A 124 -5.03 1.05 14.05
C GLU A 124 -6.22 1.88 13.58
N ARG A 125 -7.42 1.31 13.74
CA ARG A 125 -8.68 1.99 13.45
C ARG A 125 -8.70 3.34 14.19
N PRO A 126 -9.19 4.42 13.53
CA PRO A 126 -9.29 5.72 14.21
C PRO A 126 -10.13 5.61 15.46
N LYS A 127 -9.72 6.33 16.52
CA LYS A 127 -10.48 6.38 17.76
C LYS A 127 -11.82 7.09 17.52
N ALA A 128 -12.85 6.61 18.16
CA ALA A 128 -14.15 7.26 18.15
C ALA A 128 -14.03 8.67 18.76
N ARG A 129 -14.77 9.61 18.18
CA ARG A 129 -14.83 10.97 18.71
C ARG A 129 -15.72 11.06 19.92
#